data_611d71065ab2a382cb1713284ecd7281
#
_entry.id   611d71065ab2a382cb1713284ecd7281
#
_cell.length_a   1.000
_cell.length_b   1.000
_cell.length_c   1.000
_cell.angle_alpha   90.00
_cell.angle_beta   90.00
_cell.angle_gamma   90.00
#
_symmetry.space_group_name_H-M   'P 1'
#
loop_
_entity.id
_entity.type
_entity.pdbx_description
1 polymer ?
#
loop_
_entity_poly.entity_id
_entity_poly.type
_entity_poly.pdbx_seq_one_letter_code
_entity_poly.pdbx_strand_id
1 'polypeptide(L)'
;VKILLIKYCIISFLLITISCQNKNDSIIKIKKSVTALNDSNISGNISVTSENISGKSSVTIEAHLFGLKPGESSIHIHEFADCSSIDGLSSGGHWNPTSQPHGKWGNEEGFHLGDIGNFSVDSIGHGMVKFNTDLWCINCSDRDKDLIGRSIVIHNGSDDYISQPSGAAGIRIGCMEISSDIIDNVESN
;
A
#
# COMPACT_ATOMS: atom_id res chain seq x y z
N VAL A 1 -12.82 72.65 -45.17
CA VAL A 1 -12.05 71.95 -44.14
C VAL A 1 -12.82 70.67 -43.73
N LYS A 2 -12.35 69.48 -44.18
CA LYS A 2 -12.97 68.18 -43.83
C LYS A 2 -12.18 67.59 -42.64
N ILE A 3 -12.87 67.45 -41.51
CA ILE A 3 -12.32 66.78 -40.32
C ILE A 3 -12.52 65.29 -40.50
N LEU A 4 -11.42 64.56 -40.57
CA LEU A 4 -11.36 63.09 -40.67
C LEU A 4 -11.45 62.47 -39.26
N LEU A 5 -12.56 61.87 -38.92
CA LEU A 5 -12.76 61.15 -37.66
C LEU A 5 -12.13 59.77 -37.77
N ILE A 6 -10.97 59.59 -37.15
CA ILE A 6 -10.32 58.27 -36.99
C ILE A 6 -11.02 57.52 -35.84
N LYS A 7 -11.81 56.48 -36.16
CA LYS A 7 -12.34 55.56 -35.18
C LYS A 7 -11.27 54.59 -34.75
N TYR A 8 -10.78 54.76 -33.55
CA TYR A 8 -9.96 53.72 -32.87
C TYR A 8 -10.80 52.52 -32.49
N CYS A 9 -10.61 51.40 -33.21
CA CYS A 9 -11.19 50.12 -32.85
C CYS A 9 -10.27 49.49 -31.81
N ILE A 10 -10.63 49.56 -30.51
CA ILE A 10 -9.93 48.89 -29.44
C ILE A 10 -10.34 47.42 -29.48
N ILE A 11 -9.50 46.55 -30.07
CA ILE A 11 -9.64 45.11 -29.98
C ILE A 11 -9.16 44.68 -28.59
N SER A 12 -10.11 44.49 -27.69
CA SER A 12 -9.84 43.88 -26.38
C SER A 12 -9.47 42.41 -26.58
N PHE A 13 -8.17 42.11 -26.49
CA PHE A 13 -7.66 40.76 -26.53
C PHE A 13 -7.93 40.11 -25.17
N LEU A 14 -9.06 39.35 -25.07
CA LEU A 14 -9.41 38.58 -23.87
C LEU A 14 -8.41 37.41 -23.77
N LEU A 15 -7.36 37.60 -22.97
CA LEU A 15 -6.45 36.52 -22.57
C LEU A 15 -7.25 35.52 -21.72
N ILE A 16 -7.75 34.46 -22.35
CA ILE A 16 -8.27 33.30 -21.63
C ILE A 16 -7.04 32.59 -21.04
N THR A 17 -6.74 32.86 -19.79
CA THR A 17 -5.82 32.04 -19.01
C THR A 17 -6.51 30.71 -18.78
N ILE A 18 -6.13 29.69 -19.55
CA ILE A 18 -6.44 28.31 -19.24
C ILE A 18 -5.66 28.01 -17.96
N SER A 19 -6.32 28.14 -16.82
CA SER A 19 -5.83 27.59 -15.57
C SER A 19 -5.82 26.07 -15.75
N CYS A 20 -4.65 25.48 -15.99
CA CYS A 20 -4.46 24.06 -15.73
C CYS A 20 -4.79 23.85 -14.27
N GLN A 21 -5.99 23.34 -13.97
CA GLN A 21 -6.27 22.76 -12.67
C GLN A 21 -5.28 21.61 -12.51
N ASN A 22 -4.26 21.82 -11.71
CA ASN A 22 -3.47 20.72 -11.18
C ASN A 22 -4.46 19.75 -10.56
N LYS A 23 -4.50 18.51 -11.05
CA LYS A 23 -5.12 17.42 -10.30
C LYS A 23 -4.51 17.51 -8.92
N ASN A 24 -5.35 17.74 -7.91
CA ASN A 24 -4.88 17.92 -6.55
C ASN A 24 -4.03 16.72 -6.17
N ASP A 25 -2.76 16.96 -5.94
CA ASP A 25 -1.88 15.97 -5.37
C ASP A 25 -2.45 15.60 -4.01
N SER A 26 -2.52 14.32 -3.70
CA SER A 26 -3.10 13.83 -2.45
C SER A 26 -2.21 12.76 -1.86
N ILE A 27 -2.05 12.80 -0.54
CA ILE A 27 -1.33 11.80 0.23
C ILE A 27 -2.26 11.29 1.32
N ILE A 28 -2.47 9.99 1.34
CA ILE A 28 -3.22 9.28 2.39
C ILE A 28 -2.24 8.40 3.13
N LYS A 29 -2.20 8.48 4.46
CA LYS A 29 -1.31 7.68 5.29
C LYS A 29 -2.08 6.98 6.40
N ILE A 30 -1.87 5.67 6.52
CA ILE A 30 -2.34 4.83 7.61
C ILE A 30 -1.10 4.33 8.34
N LYS A 31 -1.03 4.49 9.66
CA LYS A 31 0.06 3.97 10.48
C LYS A 31 -0.48 3.33 11.73
N LYS A 32 -0.13 2.07 11.97
CA LYS A 32 -0.52 1.32 13.18
C LYS A 32 0.64 0.50 13.73
N SER A 33 0.54 0.17 15.02
CA SER A 33 1.39 -0.87 15.62
C SER A 33 0.94 -2.25 15.16
N VAL A 34 1.90 -3.16 15.08
CA VAL A 34 1.64 -4.57 14.80
C VAL A 34 0.99 -5.23 16.02
N THR A 35 -0.09 -5.97 15.81
CA THR A 35 -0.68 -6.89 16.78
C THR A 35 0.10 -8.20 16.74
N ALA A 36 0.66 -8.63 17.88
CA ALA A 36 1.35 -9.91 17.99
C ALA A 36 0.35 -11.08 17.94
N LEU A 37 0.71 -12.14 17.22
CA LEU A 37 -0.07 -13.36 17.05
C LEU A 37 0.74 -14.57 17.52
N ASN A 38 0.08 -15.67 17.85
CA ASN A 38 0.72 -16.95 18.21
C ASN A 38 1.79 -16.81 19.32
N ASP A 39 1.49 -16.01 20.35
CA ASP A 39 2.39 -15.74 21.47
C ASP A 39 3.78 -15.23 21.05
N SER A 40 3.88 -14.61 19.88
CA SER A 40 5.11 -14.01 19.39
C SER A 40 5.49 -12.76 20.19
N ASN A 41 6.77 -12.41 20.16
CA ASN A 41 7.28 -11.15 20.76
C ASN A 41 7.41 -10.02 19.73
N ILE A 42 6.77 -10.17 18.55
CA ILE A 42 6.84 -9.14 17.52
C ILE A 42 6.27 -7.82 18.02
N SER A 43 6.94 -6.75 17.70
CA SER A 43 6.47 -5.38 17.94
C SER A 43 6.94 -4.47 16.81
N GLY A 44 6.44 -3.25 16.77
CA GLY A 44 6.82 -2.28 15.76
C GLY A 44 5.63 -1.62 15.10
N ASN A 45 5.90 -0.92 14.03
CA ASN A 45 4.88 -0.17 13.30
C ASN A 45 4.96 -0.46 11.80
N ILE A 46 3.80 -0.45 11.16
CA ILE A 46 3.68 -0.48 9.71
C ILE A 46 2.95 0.78 9.27
N SER A 47 3.43 1.40 8.21
CA SER A 47 2.72 2.49 7.52
C SER A 47 2.41 2.09 6.09
N VAL A 48 1.20 2.46 5.66
CA VAL A 48 0.72 2.35 4.28
C VAL A 48 0.46 3.77 3.79
N THR A 49 1.19 4.22 2.78
CA THR A 49 1.07 5.57 2.22
C THR A 49 0.64 5.46 0.78
N SER A 50 -0.50 6.07 0.44
CA SER A 50 -0.94 6.23 -0.95
C SER A 50 -0.64 7.66 -1.39
N GLU A 51 0.04 7.79 -2.51
CA GLU A 51 0.37 9.07 -3.13
C GLU A 51 -0.28 9.15 -4.51
N ASN A 52 -0.94 10.27 -4.79
CA ASN A 52 -1.39 10.61 -6.14
C ASN A 52 -0.72 11.92 -6.51
N ILE A 53 0.37 11.84 -7.26
CA ILE A 53 1.16 12.99 -7.69
C ILE A 53 1.04 13.13 -9.21
N SER A 54 0.54 14.29 -9.66
CA SER A 54 0.38 14.59 -11.09
C SER A 54 -0.42 13.51 -11.86
N GLY A 55 -1.37 12.87 -11.17
CA GLY A 55 -2.24 11.83 -11.74
C GLY A 55 -1.61 10.43 -11.82
N LYS A 56 -0.44 10.22 -11.22
CA LYS A 56 0.15 8.91 -10.99
C LYS A 56 -0.08 8.50 -9.55
N SER A 57 -0.72 7.37 -9.37
CA SER A 57 -0.98 6.81 -8.04
C SER A 57 0.01 5.69 -7.73
N SER A 58 0.51 5.64 -6.51
CA SER A 58 1.27 4.52 -5.98
C SER A 58 1.01 4.33 -4.50
N VAL A 59 1.25 3.13 -4.00
CA VAL A 59 1.15 2.82 -2.56
C VAL A 59 2.49 2.29 -2.09
N THR A 60 2.98 2.85 -0.97
CA THR A 60 4.18 2.41 -0.28
C THR A 60 3.82 1.79 1.06
N ILE A 61 4.32 0.58 1.31
CA ILE A 61 4.34 -0.04 2.64
C ILE A 61 5.74 0.10 3.22
N GLU A 62 5.82 0.65 4.44
CA GLU A 62 7.05 0.68 5.23
C GLU A 62 6.79 0.03 6.58
N ALA A 63 7.61 -0.94 6.97
CA ALA A 63 7.53 -1.61 8.25
C ALA A 63 8.87 -1.54 8.98
N HIS A 64 8.80 -1.28 10.29
CA HIS A 64 9.91 -1.38 11.25
C HIS A 64 9.49 -2.34 12.33
N LEU A 65 10.08 -3.52 12.36
CA LEU A 65 9.66 -4.67 13.15
C LEU A 65 10.79 -5.11 14.06
N PHE A 66 10.45 -5.55 15.27
CA PHE A 66 11.35 -6.01 16.30
C PHE A 66 10.84 -7.33 16.90
N GLY A 67 11.71 -8.06 17.60
CA GLY A 67 11.35 -9.32 18.25
C GLY A 67 11.20 -10.49 17.27
N LEU A 68 11.77 -10.36 16.08
CA LEU A 68 11.80 -11.39 15.05
C LEU A 68 12.98 -12.35 15.26
N LYS A 69 12.87 -13.56 14.71
CA LYS A 69 13.99 -14.49 14.65
C LYS A 69 14.99 -14.02 13.57
N PRO A 70 16.29 -13.92 13.88
CA PRO A 70 17.30 -13.58 12.87
C PRO A 70 17.28 -14.51 11.65
N GLY A 71 17.48 -13.94 10.47
CA GLY A 71 17.45 -14.64 9.19
C GLY A 71 16.51 -14.01 8.20
N GLU A 72 15.48 -14.72 7.78
CA GLU A 72 14.50 -14.26 6.80
C GLU A 72 13.07 -14.51 7.30
N SER A 73 12.20 -13.56 7.08
CA SER A 73 10.75 -13.61 7.34
C SER A 73 10.01 -13.14 6.10
N SER A 74 8.71 -13.38 6.04
CA SER A 74 7.88 -12.90 4.93
C SER A 74 6.72 -12.03 5.39
N ILE A 75 6.22 -11.21 4.47
CA ILE A 75 5.13 -10.27 4.68
C ILE A 75 4.19 -10.31 3.48
N HIS A 76 2.87 -10.37 3.76
CA HIS A 76 1.84 -10.46 2.73
C HIS A 76 0.62 -9.62 3.10
N ILE A 77 -0.16 -9.23 2.06
CA ILE A 77 -1.51 -8.71 2.26
C ILE A 77 -2.48 -9.89 2.33
N HIS A 78 -3.35 -9.90 3.34
CA HIS A 78 -4.40 -10.88 3.54
C HIS A 78 -5.79 -10.32 3.25
N GLU A 79 -6.77 -11.22 3.04
CA GLU A 79 -8.11 -10.91 2.50
C GLU A 79 -8.94 -9.99 3.40
N PHE A 80 -8.80 -10.09 4.73
CA PHE A 80 -9.69 -9.41 5.67
C PHE A 80 -8.93 -8.55 6.67
N ALA A 81 -9.44 -7.35 6.99
CA ALA A 81 -8.96 -6.50 8.06
C ALA A 81 -9.43 -7.04 9.42
N ASP A 82 -9.00 -8.25 9.76
CA ASP A 82 -9.34 -8.92 11.00
C ASP A 82 -8.11 -9.61 11.60
N CYS A 83 -7.58 -9.01 12.66
CA CYS A 83 -6.45 -9.52 13.44
C CYS A 83 -6.91 -10.10 14.80
N SER A 84 -8.20 -10.45 14.96
CA SER A 84 -8.78 -10.81 16.25
C SER A 84 -8.48 -12.24 16.70
N SER A 85 -8.26 -13.18 15.76
CA SER A 85 -7.90 -14.56 16.14
C SER A 85 -6.43 -14.65 16.57
N ILE A 86 -6.17 -15.44 17.62
CA ILE A 86 -4.82 -15.59 18.19
C ILE A 86 -3.81 -16.17 17.18
N ASP A 87 -4.29 -16.99 16.25
CA ASP A 87 -3.50 -17.63 15.19
C ASP A 87 -3.48 -16.83 13.89
N GLY A 88 -4.19 -15.69 13.84
CA GLY A 88 -4.32 -14.83 12.68
C GLY A 88 -5.17 -15.38 11.55
N LEU A 89 -5.87 -16.53 11.73
CA LEU A 89 -6.65 -17.14 10.66
C LEU A 89 -7.88 -16.30 10.26
N SER A 90 -8.36 -15.41 11.14
CA SER A 90 -9.43 -14.46 10.84
C SER A 90 -9.09 -13.50 9.68
N SER A 91 -7.81 -13.26 9.41
CA SER A 91 -7.36 -12.41 8.29
C SER A 91 -7.54 -13.06 6.90
N GLY A 92 -7.94 -14.34 6.82
CA GLY A 92 -8.11 -15.07 5.56
C GLY A 92 -6.80 -15.56 4.95
N GLY A 93 -6.81 -15.86 3.64
CA GLY A 93 -5.64 -16.19 2.84
C GLY A 93 -4.90 -14.96 2.32
N HIS A 94 -3.88 -15.15 1.46
CA HIS A 94 -3.27 -14.06 0.71
C HIS A 94 -4.32 -13.39 -0.18
N TRP A 95 -4.32 -12.06 -0.21
CA TRP A 95 -5.26 -11.32 -1.03
C TRP A 95 -4.99 -11.54 -2.53
N ASN A 96 -5.96 -12.19 -3.19
CA ASN A 96 -5.83 -12.65 -4.58
C ASN A 96 -7.09 -12.31 -5.39
N PRO A 97 -7.38 -11.04 -5.68
CA PRO A 97 -8.56 -10.64 -6.44
C PRO A 97 -8.53 -11.09 -7.89
N THR A 98 -7.34 -11.38 -8.41
CA THR A 98 -7.11 -11.76 -9.82
C THR A 98 -7.09 -13.27 -10.04
N SER A 99 -7.28 -14.08 -9.00
CA SER A 99 -7.29 -15.56 -9.07
C SER A 99 -6.04 -16.15 -9.74
N GLN A 100 -4.87 -15.55 -9.45
CA GLN A 100 -3.58 -16.03 -9.93
C GLN A 100 -3.00 -17.09 -8.97
N PRO A 101 -2.06 -17.94 -9.39
CA PRO A 101 -1.29 -18.77 -8.47
C PRO A 101 -0.41 -17.90 -7.58
N HIS A 102 -0.08 -18.41 -6.38
CA HIS A 102 0.94 -17.79 -5.53
C HIS A 102 2.31 -17.79 -6.24
N GLY A 103 3.07 -16.71 -6.08
CA GLY A 103 4.37 -16.59 -6.70
C GLY A 103 5.15 -15.35 -6.26
N LYS A 104 6.36 -15.22 -6.77
CA LYS A 104 7.16 -14.01 -6.55
C LYS A 104 6.53 -12.82 -7.27
N TRP A 105 6.46 -11.68 -6.60
CA TRP A 105 5.92 -10.44 -7.17
C TRP A 105 6.52 -10.13 -8.54
N GLY A 106 5.64 -9.91 -9.53
CA GLY A 106 6.03 -9.63 -10.92
C GLY A 106 6.38 -10.85 -11.76
N ASN A 107 6.17 -12.07 -11.24
CA ASN A 107 6.38 -13.29 -12.02
C ASN A 107 5.36 -13.41 -13.18
N GLU A 108 5.82 -13.74 -14.36
CA GLU A 108 4.97 -13.93 -15.56
C GLU A 108 4.01 -15.12 -15.43
N GLU A 109 4.36 -16.14 -14.63
CA GLU A 109 3.51 -17.30 -14.36
C GLU A 109 2.34 -16.98 -13.40
N GLY A 110 2.38 -15.84 -12.73
CA GLY A 110 1.38 -15.32 -11.81
C GLY A 110 1.93 -15.02 -10.42
N PHE A 111 1.18 -14.21 -9.68
CA PHE A 111 1.37 -13.88 -8.26
C PHE A 111 0.07 -13.27 -7.73
N HIS A 112 -0.17 -13.40 -6.42
CA HIS A 112 -1.27 -12.69 -5.77
C HIS A 112 -0.93 -11.21 -5.62
N LEU A 113 -1.91 -10.34 -5.68
CA LEU A 113 -1.70 -8.92 -5.33
C LEU A 113 -1.30 -8.73 -3.86
N GLY A 114 -1.38 -9.77 -3.05
CA GLY A 114 -0.89 -9.79 -1.67
C GLY A 114 0.53 -10.31 -1.48
N ASP A 115 1.20 -10.84 -2.51
CA ASP A 115 2.50 -11.53 -2.38
C ASP A 115 3.67 -10.52 -2.35
N ILE A 116 3.83 -9.77 -1.25
CA ILE A 116 4.95 -8.82 -1.10
C ILE A 116 6.29 -9.57 -1.07
N GLY A 117 6.39 -10.63 -0.24
CA GLY A 117 7.52 -11.54 -0.20
C GLY A 117 8.42 -11.40 1.02
N ASN A 118 9.69 -11.73 0.86
CA ASN A 118 10.66 -11.88 1.94
C ASN A 118 11.37 -10.58 2.32
N PHE A 119 11.78 -10.51 3.58
CA PHE A 119 12.66 -9.47 4.10
C PHE A 119 13.67 -10.05 5.09
N SER A 120 14.84 -9.41 5.16
CA SER A 120 15.93 -9.83 6.07
C SER A 120 15.68 -9.32 7.50
N VAL A 121 16.03 -10.17 8.47
CA VAL A 121 16.02 -9.88 9.89
C VAL A 121 17.45 -9.96 10.41
N ASP A 122 17.90 -8.90 11.04
CA ASP A 122 19.27 -8.82 11.58
C ASP A 122 19.49 -9.69 12.83
N SER A 123 20.76 -9.72 13.33
CA SER A 123 21.16 -10.54 14.47
C SER A 123 20.49 -10.18 15.80
N ILE A 124 19.88 -8.99 15.90
CA ILE A 124 19.17 -8.53 17.09
C ILE A 124 17.63 -8.62 16.93
N GLY A 125 17.16 -9.22 15.82
CA GLY A 125 15.74 -9.41 15.57
C GLY A 125 15.01 -8.20 15.02
N HIS A 126 15.73 -7.27 14.39
CA HIS A 126 15.15 -6.11 13.71
C HIS A 126 15.00 -6.39 12.21
N GLY A 127 13.80 -6.17 11.67
CA GLY A 127 13.50 -6.29 10.26
C GLY A 127 12.88 -5.00 9.72
N MET A 128 13.25 -4.64 8.49
CA MET A 128 12.71 -3.48 7.78
C MET A 128 12.17 -3.91 6.43
N VAL A 129 11.00 -3.37 6.10
CA VAL A 129 10.39 -3.56 4.77
C VAL A 129 10.13 -2.20 4.16
N LYS A 130 10.43 -2.07 2.87
CA LYS A 130 9.94 -0.98 2.03
C LYS A 130 9.53 -1.54 0.69
N PHE A 131 8.24 -1.44 0.39
CA PHE A 131 7.65 -1.96 -0.84
C PHE A 131 6.76 -0.89 -1.47
N ASN A 132 6.88 -0.68 -2.78
CA ASN A 132 6.09 0.31 -3.52
C ASN A 132 5.52 -0.31 -4.78
N THR A 133 4.26 0.02 -5.09
CA THR A 133 3.60 -0.41 -6.34
C THR A 133 2.50 0.56 -6.75
N ASP A 134 2.20 0.61 -8.04
CA ASP A 134 1.06 1.28 -8.66
C ASP A 134 -0.14 0.33 -8.89
N LEU A 135 -0.02 -0.93 -8.48
CA LEU A 135 -1.09 -1.93 -8.57
C LEU A 135 -2.09 -1.83 -7.42
N TRP A 136 -1.82 -1.02 -6.39
CA TRP A 136 -2.69 -0.81 -5.25
C TRP A 136 -3.20 0.63 -5.15
N CYS A 137 -4.25 0.81 -4.39
CA CYS A 137 -4.77 2.12 -3.98
C CYS A 137 -5.31 2.05 -2.54
N ILE A 138 -5.63 3.21 -1.96
CA ILE A 138 -6.34 3.34 -0.68
C ILE A 138 -7.62 4.15 -0.91
N ASN A 139 -8.74 3.59 -0.48
CA ASN A 139 -10.06 4.23 -0.56
C ASN A 139 -10.44 4.65 -2.00
N CYS A 140 -10.20 3.79 -2.94
CA CYS A 140 -10.52 4.00 -4.36
C CYS A 140 -11.75 3.20 -4.80
N SER A 141 -12.25 3.47 -6.00
CA SER A 141 -13.43 2.80 -6.55
C SER A 141 -13.13 1.39 -7.09
N ASP A 142 -11.85 1.08 -7.37
CA ASP A 142 -11.41 -0.22 -7.86
C ASP A 142 -11.17 -1.16 -6.67
N ARG A 143 -12.13 -2.04 -6.40
CA ARG A 143 -12.08 -2.96 -5.25
C ARG A 143 -11.01 -4.03 -5.37
N ASP A 144 -10.56 -4.32 -6.60
CA ASP A 144 -9.50 -5.29 -6.84
C ASP A 144 -8.10 -4.70 -6.63
N LYS A 145 -8.04 -3.39 -6.30
CA LYS A 145 -6.81 -2.67 -5.95
C LYS A 145 -6.85 -2.03 -4.56
N ASP A 146 -8.03 -1.91 -3.97
CA ASP A 146 -8.21 -1.19 -2.71
C ASP A 146 -7.74 -2.03 -1.52
N LEU A 147 -6.78 -1.47 -0.79
CA LEU A 147 -6.25 -2.09 0.44
C LEU A 147 -7.16 -1.88 1.66
N ILE A 148 -8.16 -1.01 1.62
CA ILE A 148 -9.12 -0.85 2.72
C ILE A 148 -9.90 -2.15 2.91
N GLY A 149 -9.96 -2.62 4.16
CA GLY A 149 -10.59 -3.90 4.51
C GLY A 149 -9.66 -5.11 4.37
N ARG A 150 -8.37 -4.90 4.14
CA ARG A 150 -7.31 -5.91 4.11
C ARG A 150 -6.46 -5.83 5.36
N SER A 151 -5.57 -6.81 5.55
CA SER A 151 -4.56 -6.77 6.60
C SER A 151 -3.17 -7.07 6.05
N ILE A 152 -2.15 -6.59 6.75
CA ILE A 152 -0.76 -6.96 6.53
C ILE A 152 -0.41 -8.01 7.56
N VAL A 153 0.06 -9.18 7.11
CA VAL A 153 0.46 -10.29 7.98
C VAL A 153 1.95 -10.56 7.83
N ILE A 154 2.62 -10.74 8.97
CA ILE A 154 4.02 -11.12 9.06
C ILE A 154 4.09 -12.59 9.44
N HIS A 155 4.91 -13.36 8.73
CA HIS A 155 5.17 -14.77 8.96
C HIS A 155 6.58 -15.01 9.52
N ASN A 156 6.76 -16.08 10.28
CA ASN A 156 8.03 -16.41 10.93
C ASN A 156 9.03 -17.13 10.03
N GLY A 157 8.67 -17.42 8.80
CA GLY A 157 9.47 -18.13 7.81
C GLY A 157 9.58 -17.36 6.50
N SER A 158 10.49 -17.86 5.67
CA SER A 158 10.68 -17.40 4.31
C SER A 158 9.61 -17.97 3.39
N ASP A 159 9.11 -17.15 2.49
CA ASP A 159 8.28 -17.55 1.36
C ASP A 159 9.16 -18.21 0.29
N ASP A 160 8.81 -19.43 -0.12
CA ASP A 160 9.54 -20.17 -1.17
C ASP A 160 9.12 -19.76 -2.59
N TYR A 161 8.08 -18.91 -2.72
CA TYR A 161 7.49 -18.42 -3.98
C TYR A 161 6.92 -19.50 -4.91
N ILE A 162 6.76 -20.72 -4.44
CA ILE A 162 6.38 -21.89 -5.25
C ILE A 162 5.20 -22.64 -4.63
N SER A 163 5.27 -22.92 -3.32
CA SER A 163 4.27 -23.72 -2.63
C SER A 163 2.91 -23.03 -2.59
N GLN A 164 1.89 -23.70 -3.09
CA GLN A 164 0.53 -23.15 -3.09
C GLN A 164 -0.16 -23.46 -1.76
N PRO A 165 -1.01 -22.55 -1.26
CA PRO A 165 -1.37 -21.24 -1.81
C PRO A 165 -0.55 -20.09 -1.23
N SER A 166 0.51 -20.31 -0.44
CA SER A 166 1.12 -19.25 0.39
C SER A 166 2.62 -19.39 0.64
N GLY A 167 3.35 -20.09 -0.26
CA GLY A 167 4.82 -20.12 -0.26
C GLY A 167 5.46 -20.79 0.95
N ALA A 168 4.74 -21.66 1.67
CA ALA A 168 5.22 -22.32 2.88
C ALA A 168 5.81 -21.35 3.95
N ALA A 169 5.33 -20.10 3.98
CA ALA A 169 5.84 -18.99 4.79
C ALA A 169 5.80 -19.20 6.32
N GLY A 170 5.21 -20.30 6.78
CA GLY A 170 5.13 -20.64 8.19
C GLY A 170 3.96 -19.97 8.94
N ILE A 171 4.06 -19.93 10.27
CA ILE A 171 2.99 -19.36 11.11
C ILE A 171 2.96 -17.85 11.04
N ARG A 172 1.76 -17.27 11.22
CA ARG A 172 1.52 -15.83 11.31
C ARG A 172 1.96 -15.35 12.68
N ILE A 173 2.85 -14.39 12.74
CA ILE A 173 3.39 -13.86 14.01
C ILE A 173 3.00 -12.42 14.28
N GLY A 174 2.53 -11.70 13.27
CA GLY A 174 2.08 -10.32 13.40
C GLY A 174 1.00 -9.97 12.39
N CYS A 175 0.13 -9.04 12.76
CA CYS A 175 -0.98 -8.58 11.93
C CYS A 175 -1.21 -7.07 12.12
N MET A 176 -1.56 -6.37 11.03
CA MET A 176 -2.01 -4.98 11.03
C MET A 176 -3.20 -4.81 10.11
N GLU A 177 -4.31 -4.32 10.63
CA GLU A 177 -5.52 -4.03 9.85
C GLU A 177 -5.38 -2.72 9.08
N ILE A 178 -5.79 -2.71 7.82
CA ILE A 178 -5.88 -1.53 6.97
C ILE A 178 -7.34 -1.09 6.94
N SER A 179 -7.71 -0.12 7.80
CA SER A 179 -9.08 0.37 7.97
C SER A 179 -9.19 1.86 7.69
N SER A 180 -10.38 2.31 7.29
CA SER A 180 -10.64 3.70 6.91
C SER A 180 -10.76 4.68 8.09
N ASP A 181 -10.93 4.17 9.30
CA ASP A 181 -11.07 4.96 10.55
C ASP A 181 -9.78 5.67 11.01
N ILE A 182 -8.66 5.43 10.32
CA ILE A 182 -7.31 5.93 10.67
C ILE A 182 -6.65 6.59 9.45
N ILE A 183 -7.41 7.27 8.63
CA ILE A 183 -6.87 8.00 7.49
C ILE A 183 -6.42 9.39 7.95
N ASP A 184 -5.11 9.60 8.07
CA ASP A 184 -4.54 10.93 8.15
C ASP A 184 -4.41 11.49 6.73
N ASN A 185 -5.26 12.44 6.38
CA ASN A 185 -5.10 13.21 5.15
C ASN A 185 -3.95 14.21 5.37
N VAL A 186 -2.82 13.94 4.73
CA VAL A 186 -1.71 14.89 4.69
C VAL A 186 -1.90 15.74 3.44
N GLU A 187 -2.41 16.96 3.61
CA GLU A 187 -2.45 17.93 2.51
C GLU A 187 -1.00 18.27 2.11
N SER A 188 -0.68 18.10 0.83
CA SER A 188 0.57 18.60 0.26
C SER A 188 0.48 20.13 0.21
N ASN A 189 1.30 20.81 1.01
CA ASN A 189 1.51 22.26 0.94
C ASN A 189 2.21 22.65 -0.35
#